data_45462d5ea265dc251054040de39d032c
#
_entry.id   45462d5ea265dc251054040de39d032c
#
_cell.length_a   1.000
_cell.length_b   1.000
_cell.length_c   1.000
_cell.angle_alpha   90.00
_cell.angle_beta   90.00
_cell.angle_gamma   90.00
#
_symmetry.space_group_name_H-M   'P 1'
#
loop_
_entity.id
_entity.type
_entity.pdbx_description
1 polymer ?
#
loop_
_entity_poly.entity_id
_entity_poly.type
_entity_poly.pdbx_seq_one_letter_code
_entity_poly.pdbx_strand_id
1 'polypeptide(L)'
;MADPNTQLADAALKLLAKMAWRDLNLMQVARAAKVPAANLQTIAPDKPALLGLILRRIGGETARRYRRDSASDTRDRLLDVALVAFETLKPRKAAIRSLYDGLKRDPLMLIAARAEIIAAASWLLTLAEADTGAALPARALVLAGILARGVPVWLEDDKQMTRTMAQLDGDLRRGETLFRRRRSGETG
;
A
#
# COMPACT_ATOMS: atom_id res chain seq x y z
N MET A 1 -9.46 2.34 -24.16
CA MET A 1 -8.46 1.27 -23.88
C MET A 1 -8.04 1.38 -22.41
N ALA A 2 -7.94 0.27 -21.69
CA ALA A 2 -7.45 0.30 -20.31
C ALA A 2 -5.95 0.68 -20.31
N ASP A 3 -5.53 1.48 -19.30
CA ASP A 3 -4.14 1.90 -19.14
C ASP A 3 -3.22 0.67 -18.92
N PRO A 4 -2.09 0.56 -19.66
CA PRO A 4 -1.16 -0.56 -19.54
C PRO A 4 -0.63 -0.79 -18.12
N ASN A 5 -0.45 0.28 -17.32
CA ASN A 5 -0.05 0.16 -15.92
C ASN A 5 -1.08 -0.63 -15.11
N THR A 6 -2.35 -0.30 -15.30
CA THR A 6 -3.48 -0.99 -14.65
C THR A 6 -3.58 -2.43 -15.12
N GLN A 7 -3.40 -2.70 -16.42
CA GLN A 7 -3.43 -4.05 -16.99
C GLN A 7 -2.33 -4.94 -16.39
N LEU A 8 -1.09 -4.43 -16.29
CA LEU A 8 0.04 -5.15 -15.68
C LEU A 8 -0.20 -5.43 -14.21
N ALA A 9 -0.67 -4.44 -13.43
CA ALA A 9 -0.97 -4.62 -12.02
C ALA A 9 -2.07 -5.67 -11.78
N ASP A 10 -3.17 -5.60 -12.53
CA ASP A 10 -4.28 -6.54 -12.41
C ASP A 10 -3.89 -7.96 -12.84
N ALA A 11 -3.06 -8.10 -13.89
CA ALA A 11 -2.52 -9.39 -14.32
C ALA A 11 -1.58 -9.98 -13.28
N ALA A 12 -0.68 -9.18 -12.70
CA ALA A 12 0.21 -9.61 -11.63
C ALA A 12 -0.58 -10.12 -10.40
N LEU A 13 -1.61 -9.39 -9.96
CA LEU A 13 -2.48 -9.81 -8.85
C LEU A 13 -3.23 -11.12 -9.14
N LYS A 14 -3.71 -11.31 -10.39
CA LYS A 14 -4.36 -12.57 -10.81
C LYS A 14 -3.40 -13.76 -10.79
N LEU A 15 -2.15 -13.56 -11.22
CA LEU A 15 -1.12 -14.60 -11.20
C LEU A 15 -0.69 -14.92 -9.76
N LEU A 16 -0.49 -13.90 -8.91
CA LEU A 16 -0.12 -14.05 -7.50
C LEU A 16 -1.18 -14.78 -6.66
N ALA A 17 -2.43 -14.78 -7.09
CA ALA A 17 -3.46 -15.59 -6.45
C ALA A 17 -3.25 -17.11 -6.65
N LYS A 18 -2.39 -17.51 -7.60
CA LYS A 18 -2.16 -18.89 -8.03
C LYS A 18 -0.72 -19.36 -7.89
N MET A 19 0.25 -18.46 -7.71
CA MET A 19 1.67 -18.77 -7.62
C MET A 19 2.39 -17.90 -6.60
N ALA A 20 3.57 -18.33 -6.16
CA ALA A 20 4.39 -17.56 -5.24
C ALA A 20 5.06 -16.35 -5.95
N TRP A 21 5.26 -15.26 -5.20
CA TRP A 21 5.96 -14.06 -5.69
C TRP A 21 7.33 -14.35 -6.31
N ARG A 22 8.09 -15.27 -5.70
CA ARG A 22 9.41 -15.66 -6.22
C ARG A 22 9.34 -16.24 -7.63
N ASP A 23 8.28 -17.00 -7.93
CA ASP A 23 8.10 -17.73 -9.18
C ASP A 23 7.45 -16.85 -10.28
N LEU A 24 6.97 -15.64 -9.91
CA LEU A 24 6.39 -14.69 -10.84
C LEU A 24 7.47 -14.15 -11.78
N ASN A 25 7.24 -14.29 -13.10
CA ASN A 25 8.09 -13.75 -14.15
C ASN A 25 7.41 -12.56 -14.84
N LEU A 26 8.18 -11.48 -15.07
CA LEU A 26 7.66 -10.26 -15.71
C LEU A 26 7.06 -10.53 -17.09
N MET A 27 7.66 -11.41 -17.89
CA MET A 27 7.14 -11.79 -19.20
C MET A 27 5.81 -12.55 -19.13
N GLN A 28 5.60 -13.35 -18.06
CA GLN A 28 4.28 -13.97 -17.80
C GLN A 28 3.23 -12.90 -17.50
N VAL A 29 3.59 -11.89 -16.71
CA VAL A 29 2.70 -10.76 -16.42
C VAL A 29 2.34 -10.00 -17.68
N ALA A 30 3.33 -9.66 -18.52
CA ALA A 30 3.10 -8.95 -19.80
C ALA A 30 2.16 -9.72 -20.72
N ARG A 31 2.39 -11.05 -20.88
CA ARG A 31 1.52 -11.92 -21.70
C ARG A 31 0.09 -11.96 -21.15
N ALA A 32 -0.05 -12.13 -19.83
CA ALA A 32 -1.37 -12.17 -19.18
C ALA A 32 -2.10 -10.82 -19.26
N ALA A 33 -1.36 -9.72 -19.25
CA ALA A 33 -1.86 -8.36 -19.40
C ALA A 33 -2.13 -7.98 -20.87
N LYS A 34 -1.66 -8.78 -21.85
CA LYS A 34 -1.64 -8.45 -23.29
C LYS A 34 -0.89 -7.13 -23.58
N VAL A 35 0.19 -6.88 -22.84
CA VAL A 35 1.06 -5.72 -22.99
C VAL A 35 2.32 -6.14 -23.75
N PRO A 36 2.74 -5.43 -24.81
CA PRO A 36 3.95 -5.73 -25.55
C PRO A 36 5.21 -5.68 -24.66
N ALA A 37 6.20 -6.54 -24.94
CA ALA A 37 7.44 -6.61 -24.16
C ALA A 37 8.21 -5.26 -24.13
N ALA A 38 8.16 -4.50 -25.22
CA ALA A 38 8.78 -3.17 -25.28
C ALA A 38 8.15 -2.21 -24.26
N ASN A 39 6.83 -2.25 -24.10
CA ASN A 39 6.13 -1.42 -23.11
C ASN A 39 6.41 -1.90 -21.68
N LEU A 40 6.54 -3.23 -21.47
CA LEU A 40 6.91 -3.77 -20.17
C LEU A 40 8.25 -3.23 -19.70
N GLN A 41 9.27 -3.20 -20.57
CA GLN A 41 10.61 -2.70 -20.23
C GLN A 41 10.57 -1.23 -19.76
N THR A 42 9.70 -0.42 -20.37
CA THR A 42 9.55 0.99 -20.00
C THR A 42 8.74 1.18 -18.71
N ILE A 43 7.70 0.36 -18.50
CA ILE A 43 6.72 0.55 -17.42
C ILE A 43 7.15 -0.16 -16.13
N ALA A 44 7.63 -1.40 -16.25
CA ALA A 44 8.02 -2.25 -15.12
C ALA A 44 9.25 -3.10 -15.51
N PRO A 45 10.46 -2.50 -15.57
CA PRO A 45 11.67 -3.18 -15.97
C PRO A 45 12.10 -4.29 -15.01
N ASP A 46 11.64 -4.23 -13.75
CA ASP A 46 11.99 -5.14 -12.67
C ASP A 46 10.81 -5.43 -11.73
N LYS A 47 11.03 -6.34 -10.78
CA LYS A 47 10.01 -6.69 -9.76
C LYS A 47 9.70 -5.55 -8.80
N PRO A 48 10.64 -4.71 -8.33
CA PRO A 48 10.32 -3.50 -7.57
C PRO A 48 9.35 -2.57 -8.29
N ALA A 49 9.59 -2.27 -9.56
CA ALA A 49 8.71 -1.42 -10.36
C ALA A 49 7.31 -2.06 -10.55
N LEU A 50 7.25 -3.39 -10.75
CA LEU A 50 5.97 -4.12 -10.79
C LEU A 50 5.22 -4.01 -9.44
N LEU A 51 5.93 -4.12 -8.31
CA LEU A 51 5.33 -3.89 -6.99
C LEU A 51 4.77 -2.47 -6.88
N GLY A 52 5.51 -1.48 -7.38
CA GLY A 52 5.04 -0.10 -7.45
C GLY A 52 3.73 0.05 -8.25
N LEU A 53 3.59 -0.65 -9.39
CA LEU A 53 2.33 -0.67 -10.14
C LEU A 53 1.18 -1.27 -9.33
N ILE A 54 1.42 -2.39 -8.63
CA ILE A 54 0.43 -3.03 -7.77
C ILE A 54 -0.01 -2.07 -6.66
N LEU A 55 0.94 -1.43 -5.98
CA LEU A 55 0.65 -0.49 -4.90
C LEU A 55 -0.10 0.75 -5.40
N ARG A 56 0.28 1.32 -6.54
CA ARG A 56 -0.45 2.44 -7.18
C ARG A 56 -1.87 2.05 -7.57
N ARG A 57 -2.07 0.83 -8.08
CA ARG A 57 -3.40 0.29 -8.41
C ARG A 57 -4.30 0.22 -7.19
N ILE A 58 -3.77 -0.31 -6.07
CA ILE A 58 -4.47 -0.39 -4.79
C ILE A 58 -4.76 1.01 -4.24
N GLY A 59 -3.77 1.90 -4.24
CA GLY A 59 -3.93 3.29 -3.79
C GLY A 59 -5.00 4.06 -4.57
N GLY A 60 -5.08 3.87 -5.89
CA GLY A 60 -6.13 4.46 -6.72
C GLY A 60 -7.53 3.91 -6.42
N GLU A 61 -7.65 2.62 -6.10
CA GLU A 61 -8.93 2.02 -5.67
C GLU A 61 -9.32 2.51 -4.27
N THR A 62 -8.35 2.63 -3.37
CA THR A 62 -8.55 3.19 -2.03
C THR A 62 -9.08 4.62 -2.12
N ALA A 63 -8.47 5.47 -2.93
CA ALA A 63 -8.90 6.85 -3.13
C ALA A 63 -10.34 6.97 -3.65
N ARG A 64 -10.77 6.06 -4.53
CA ARG A 64 -12.17 6.04 -5.02
C ARG A 64 -13.18 5.65 -3.95
N ARG A 65 -12.78 4.87 -2.96
CA ARG A 65 -13.66 4.37 -1.88
C ARG A 65 -13.61 5.23 -0.64
N TYR A 66 -12.45 5.81 -0.34
CA TYR A 66 -12.27 6.64 0.83
C TYR A 66 -13.18 7.87 0.77
N ARG A 67 -13.86 8.15 1.87
CA ARG A 67 -14.66 9.37 2.06
C ARG A 67 -14.12 10.06 3.29
N ARG A 68 -13.54 11.23 3.07
CA ARG A 68 -12.98 12.02 4.15
C ARG A 68 -14.09 12.55 5.06
N ASP A 69 -13.90 12.37 6.37
CA ASP A 69 -14.65 13.09 7.38
C ASP A 69 -13.84 14.32 7.84
N SER A 70 -14.37 15.52 7.61
CA SER A 70 -13.71 16.78 7.98
C SER A 70 -13.73 17.06 9.49
N ALA A 71 -14.62 16.39 10.24
CA ALA A 71 -14.71 16.52 11.69
C ALA A 71 -13.69 15.66 12.43
N SER A 72 -13.18 14.59 11.78
CA SER A 72 -12.21 13.68 12.37
C SER A 72 -10.82 14.28 12.51
N ASP A 73 -10.10 13.88 13.55
CA ASP A 73 -8.70 14.26 13.73
C ASP A 73 -7.77 13.53 12.73
N THR A 74 -6.48 13.91 12.70
CA THR A 74 -5.51 13.34 11.76
C THR A 74 -5.31 11.85 11.97
N ARG A 75 -5.31 11.37 13.21
CA ARG A 75 -5.13 9.95 13.53
C ARG A 75 -6.33 9.14 13.04
N ASP A 76 -7.53 9.61 13.30
CA ASP A 76 -8.77 8.93 12.90
C ASP A 76 -8.88 8.86 11.38
N ARG A 77 -8.52 9.94 10.66
CA ARG A 77 -8.43 9.91 9.19
C ARG A 77 -7.39 8.92 8.67
N LEU A 78 -6.24 8.78 9.35
CA LEU A 78 -5.23 7.79 9.01
C LEU A 78 -5.71 6.36 9.24
N LEU A 79 -6.44 6.12 10.33
CA LEU A 79 -7.06 4.83 10.61
C LEU A 79 -8.09 4.49 9.53
N ASP A 80 -8.97 5.41 9.20
CA ASP A 80 -10.02 5.22 8.20
C ASP A 80 -9.43 4.91 6.82
N VAL A 81 -8.45 5.69 6.35
CA VAL A 81 -7.83 5.43 5.04
C VAL A 81 -7.11 4.09 5.02
N ALA A 82 -6.46 3.69 6.12
CA ALA A 82 -5.80 2.39 6.23
C ALA A 82 -6.83 1.25 6.18
N LEU A 83 -7.95 1.37 6.91
CA LEU A 83 -9.03 0.37 6.87
C LEU A 83 -9.65 0.25 5.48
N VAL A 84 -9.90 1.36 4.79
CA VAL A 84 -10.39 1.35 3.40
C VAL A 84 -9.37 0.69 2.47
N ALA A 85 -8.05 0.90 2.68
CA ALA A 85 -7.03 0.21 1.91
C ALA A 85 -7.09 -1.32 2.11
N PHE A 86 -7.20 -1.80 3.35
CA PHE A 86 -7.36 -3.23 3.64
C PHE A 86 -8.68 -3.80 3.11
N GLU A 87 -9.76 -3.05 3.15
CA GLU A 87 -11.03 -3.45 2.51
C GLU A 87 -10.89 -3.62 0.99
N THR A 88 -10.16 -2.72 0.35
CA THR A 88 -9.86 -2.80 -1.08
C THR A 88 -9.08 -4.08 -1.45
N LEU A 89 -8.30 -4.61 -0.50
CA LEU A 89 -7.52 -5.83 -0.68
C LEU A 89 -8.33 -7.12 -0.47
N LYS A 90 -9.50 -7.08 0.17
CA LYS A 90 -10.30 -8.29 0.49
C LYS A 90 -10.50 -9.25 -0.70
N PRO A 91 -10.87 -8.79 -1.92
CA PRO A 91 -11.05 -9.69 -3.05
C PRO A 91 -9.74 -10.34 -3.55
N ARG A 92 -8.59 -9.83 -3.10
CA ARG A 92 -7.25 -10.25 -3.55
C ARG A 92 -6.42 -10.89 -2.43
N LYS A 93 -7.06 -11.39 -1.38
CA LYS A 93 -6.41 -11.89 -0.15
C LYS A 93 -5.33 -12.94 -0.46
N ALA A 94 -5.58 -13.87 -1.38
CA ALA A 94 -4.60 -14.87 -1.81
C ALA A 94 -3.37 -14.25 -2.48
N ALA A 95 -3.56 -13.26 -3.36
CA ALA A 95 -2.45 -12.57 -4.02
C ALA A 95 -1.61 -11.77 -3.02
N ILE A 96 -2.24 -11.10 -2.08
CA ILE A 96 -1.54 -10.34 -1.04
C ILE A 96 -0.78 -11.27 -0.09
N ARG A 97 -1.31 -12.45 0.24
CA ARG A 97 -0.59 -13.47 1.00
C ARG A 97 0.68 -13.91 0.28
N SER A 98 0.57 -14.25 -1.01
CA SER A 98 1.74 -14.63 -1.83
C SER A 98 2.80 -13.53 -1.89
N LEU A 99 2.37 -12.27 -2.07
CA LEU A 99 3.25 -11.12 -2.10
C LEU A 99 3.95 -10.91 -0.74
N TYR A 100 3.20 -10.91 0.36
CA TYR A 100 3.70 -10.74 1.72
C TYR A 100 4.72 -11.83 2.08
N ASP A 101 4.40 -13.09 1.82
CA ASP A 101 5.28 -14.23 2.10
C ASP A 101 6.56 -14.17 1.28
N GLY A 102 6.48 -13.70 0.03
CA GLY A 102 7.62 -13.50 -0.84
C GLY A 102 8.54 -12.38 -0.34
N LEU A 103 7.98 -11.21 -0.05
CA LEU A 103 8.73 -10.05 0.45
C LEU A 103 9.37 -10.32 1.82
N LYS A 104 8.68 -11.01 2.72
CA LYS A 104 9.22 -11.39 4.04
C LYS A 104 10.48 -12.25 3.95
N ARG A 105 10.61 -13.06 2.89
CA ARG A 105 11.73 -13.98 2.68
C ARG A 105 12.85 -13.39 1.82
N ASP A 106 12.66 -12.19 1.30
CA ASP A 106 13.62 -11.51 0.41
C ASP A 106 13.89 -10.08 0.89
N PRO A 107 14.80 -9.91 1.87
CA PRO A 107 15.16 -8.59 2.37
C PRO A 107 15.81 -7.69 1.31
N LEU A 108 16.51 -8.25 0.31
CA LEU A 108 17.09 -7.45 -0.78
C LEU A 108 15.98 -6.85 -1.65
N MET A 109 14.92 -7.62 -1.91
CA MET A 109 13.74 -7.12 -2.62
C MET A 109 13.06 -5.98 -1.85
N LEU A 110 12.95 -6.08 -0.52
CA LEU A 110 12.39 -5.00 0.32
C LEU A 110 13.21 -3.72 0.22
N ILE A 111 14.56 -3.84 0.24
CA ILE A 111 15.46 -2.71 0.07
C ILE A 111 15.29 -2.09 -1.33
N ALA A 112 15.26 -2.90 -2.37
CA ALA A 112 15.06 -2.44 -3.74
C ALA A 112 13.71 -1.76 -3.95
N ALA A 113 12.65 -2.27 -3.32
CA ALA A 113 11.28 -1.75 -3.44
C ALA A 113 10.94 -0.63 -2.44
N ARG A 114 11.88 -0.20 -1.58
CA ARG A 114 11.60 0.77 -0.51
C ARG A 114 10.97 2.07 -1.02
N ALA A 115 11.42 2.56 -2.17
CA ALA A 115 10.92 3.80 -2.75
C ALA A 115 9.42 3.68 -3.11
N GLU A 116 9.02 2.57 -3.70
CA GLU A 116 7.64 2.29 -4.08
C GLU A 116 6.73 2.11 -2.85
N ILE A 117 7.25 1.46 -1.81
CA ILE A 117 6.54 1.26 -0.53
C ILE A 117 6.32 2.62 0.16
N ILE A 118 7.37 3.45 0.24
CA ILE A 118 7.27 4.81 0.82
C ILE A 118 6.33 5.68 0.00
N ALA A 119 6.40 5.63 -1.33
CA ALA A 119 5.50 6.39 -2.20
C ALA A 119 4.02 6.00 -1.98
N ALA A 120 3.73 4.70 -1.82
CA ALA A 120 2.39 4.23 -1.50
C ALA A 120 1.90 4.73 -0.13
N ALA A 121 2.74 4.69 0.90
CA ALA A 121 2.41 5.23 2.21
C ALA A 121 2.23 6.75 2.18
N SER A 122 3.07 7.49 1.43
CA SER A 122 2.92 8.93 1.22
C SER A 122 1.57 9.27 0.57
N TRP A 123 1.15 8.46 -0.40
CA TRP A 123 -0.17 8.63 -1.02
C TRP A 123 -1.32 8.50 -0.02
N LEU A 124 -1.26 7.55 0.91
CA LEU A 124 -2.26 7.41 1.96
C LEU A 124 -2.23 8.58 2.95
N LEU A 125 -1.03 9.14 3.24
CA LEU A 125 -0.90 10.38 4.01
C LEU A 125 -1.58 11.56 3.30
N THR A 126 -1.41 11.68 1.99
CA THR A 126 -2.09 12.71 1.18
C THR A 126 -3.61 12.56 1.26
N LEU A 127 -4.14 11.34 1.11
CA LEU A 127 -5.58 11.08 1.23
C LEU A 127 -6.13 11.46 2.63
N ALA A 128 -5.34 11.25 3.68
CA ALA A 128 -5.70 11.61 5.05
C ALA A 128 -5.41 13.09 5.38
N GLU A 129 -4.87 13.88 4.43
CA GLU A 129 -4.37 15.24 4.65
C GLU A 129 -3.36 15.34 5.80
N ALA A 130 -2.48 14.36 5.88
CA ALA A 130 -1.41 14.26 6.88
C ALA A 130 0.00 14.41 6.25
N ASP A 131 0.08 14.88 5.00
CA ASP A 131 1.28 14.92 4.15
C ASP A 131 2.07 16.24 4.23
N THR A 132 1.76 17.12 5.17
CA THR A 132 2.39 18.44 5.27
C THR A 132 3.66 18.45 6.12
N GLY A 133 4.65 19.23 5.66
CA GLY A 133 5.84 19.58 6.43
C GLY A 133 7.05 18.66 6.22
N ALA A 134 8.20 19.07 6.77
CA ALA A 134 9.50 18.40 6.61
C ALA A 134 9.56 16.97 7.16
N ALA A 135 8.59 16.58 8.00
CA ALA A 135 8.51 15.24 8.58
C ALA A 135 7.83 14.21 7.65
N LEU A 136 7.40 14.58 6.45
CA LEU A 136 6.68 13.68 5.53
C LEU A 136 7.43 12.35 5.27
N PRO A 137 8.75 12.32 4.97
CA PRO A 137 9.44 11.04 4.73
C PRO A 137 9.43 10.12 5.96
N ALA A 138 9.60 10.69 7.16
CA ALA A 138 9.55 9.92 8.42
C ALA A 138 8.13 9.37 8.68
N ARG A 139 7.11 10.19 8.46
CA ARG A 139 5.70 9.76 8.59
C ARG A 139 5.35 8.65 7.60
N ALA A 140 5.79 8.76 6.35
CA ALA A 140 5.57 7.73 5.33
C ALA A 140 6.24 6.41 5.71
N LEU A 141 7.46 6.45 6.24
CA LEU A 141 8.17 5.27 6.71
C LEU A 141 7.46 4.61 7.89
N VAL A 142 7.00 5.40 8.87
CA VAL A 142 6.25 4.89 10.03
C VAL A 142 4.92 4.29 9.58
N LEU A 143 4.17 4.97 8.71
CA LEU A 143 2.91 4.44 8.18
C LEU A 143 3.13 3.15 7.38
N ALA A 144 4.18 3.08 6.54
CA ALA A 144 4.55 1.86 5.84
C ALA A 144 4.81 0.70 6.80
N GLY A 145 5.52 0.95 7.91
CA GLY A 145 5.76 -0.04 8.97
C GLY A 145 4.47 -0.48 9.68
N ILE A 146 3.57 0.45 9.99
CA ILE A 146 2.25 0.14 10.59
C ILE A 146 1.43 -0.76 9.64
N LEU A 147 1.35 -0.40 8.36
CA LEU A 147 0.63 -1.19 7.38
C LEU A 147 1.25 -2.58 7.19
N ALA A 148 2.58 -2.68 7.11
CA ALA A 148 3.29 -3.95 6.98
C ALA A 148 3.02 -4.89 8.18
N ARG A 149 2.92 -4.35 9.40
CA ARG A 149 2.52 -5.09 10.60
C ARG A 149 1.04 -5.48 10.62
N GLY A 150 0.19 -4.66 10.01
CA GLY A 150 -1.24 -4.95 9.86
C GLY A 150 -1.54 -6.09 8.88
N VAL A 151 -0.72 -6.27 7.83
CA VAL A 151 -0.95 -7.28 6.79
C VAL A 151 -1.11 -8.71 7.35
N PRO A 152 -0.21 -9.26 8.18
CA PRO A 152 -0.37 -10.62 8.70
C PRO A 152 -1.61 -10.77 9.59
N VAL A 153 -1.94 -9.75 10.40
CA VAL A 153 -3.16 -9.76 11.23
C VAL A 153 -4.39 -9.81 10.32
N TRP A 154 -4.45 -8.94 9.31
CA TRP A 154 -5.55 -8.89 8.34
C TRP A 154 -5.68 -10.20 7.52
N LEU A 155 -4.57 -10.84 7.18
CA LEU A 155 -4.58 -12.12 6.46
C LEU A 155 -5.27 -13.23 7.25
N GLU A 156 -5.27 -13.17 8.58
CA GLU A 156 -5.90 -14.14 9.48
C GLU A 156 -7.20 -13.60 10.14
N ASP A 157 -7.62 -12.38 9.78
CA ASP A 157 -8.80 -11.74 10.35
C ASP A 157 -10.09 -12.13 9.60
N ASP A 158 -11.22 -11.92 10.27
CA ASP A 158 -12.55 -12.12 9.72
C ASP A 158 -12.97 -11.00 8.73
N LYS A 159 -14.22 -11.05 8.29
CA LYS A 159 -14.76 -10.06 7.35
C LYS A 159 -14.91 -8.67 7.98
N GLN A 160 -15.11 -8.59 9.29
CA GLN A 160 -15.28 -7.35 10.04
C GLN A 160 -13.95 -6.63 10.30
N MET A 161 -12.82 -7.31 10.16
CA MET A 161 -11.47 -6.77 10.39
C MET A 161 -11.26 -6.20 11.80
N THR A 162 -11.92 -6.77 12.81
CA THR A 162 -11.89 -6.26 14.19
C THR A 162 -10.47 -6.27 14.77
N ARG A 163 -9.71 -7.34 14.54
CA ARG A 163 -8.32 -7.47 15.01
C ARG A 163 -7.39 -6.52 14.26
N THR A 164 -7.59 -6.37 12.96
CA THR A 164 -6.85 -5.45 12.10
C THR A 164 -7.07 -4.01 12.55
N MET A 165 -8.32 -3.61 12.80
CA MET A 165 -8.66 -2.29 13.32
C MET A 165 -7.97 -2.00 14.66
N ALA A 166 -8.07 -2.92 15.62
CA ALA A 166 -7.42 -2.77 16.93
C ALA A 166 -5.89 -2.66 16.83
N GLN A 167 -5.27 -3.45 15.92
CA GLN A 167 -3.83 -3.39 15.67
C GLN A 167 -3.42 -2.04 15.09
N LEU A 168 -4.12 -1.56 14.05
CA LEU A 168 -3.83 -0.29 13.40
C LEU A 168 -4.02 0.90 14.35
N ASP A 169 -5.14 0.94 15.09
CA ASP A 169 -5.40 1.99 16.08
C ASP A 169 -4.30 2.04 17.17
N GLY A 170 -3.91 0.88 17.71
CA GLY A 170 -2.84 0.80 18.68
C GLY A 170 -1.48 1.25 18.15
N ASP A 171 -1.15 0.92 16.90
CA ASP A 171 0.10 1.34 16.26
C ASP A 171 0.09 2.84 15.91
N LEU A 172 -1.05 3.38 15.45
CA LEU A 172 -1.21 4.81 15.17
C LEU A 172 -1.12 5.65 16.45
N ARG A 173 -1.70 5.19 17.56
CA ARG A 173 -1.54 5.87 18.87
C ARG A 173 -0.08 5.94 19.30
N ARG A 174 0.69 4.87 19.13
CA ARG A 174 2.14 4.87 19.42
C ARG A 174 2.92 5.83 18.55
N GLY A 175 2.50 6.01 17.30
CA GLY A 175 3.08 6.95 16.34
C GLY A 175 2.52 8.38 16.41
N GLU A 176 1.56 8.67 17.28
CA GLU A 176 0.78 9.92 17.28
C GLU A 176 1.65 11.18 17.31
N THR A 177 2.74 11.18 18.10
CA THR A 177 3.65 12.32 18.19
C THR A 177 4.28 12.70 16.83
N LEU A 178 4.45 11.72 15.93
CA LEU A 178 4.97 11.93 14.58
C LEU A 178 3.90 12.46 13.61
N PHE A 179 2.63 12.12 13.85
CA PHE A 179 1.52 12.54 12.99
C PHE A 179 0.88 13.85 13.44
N ARG A 180 1.08 14.27 14.71
CA ARG A 180 0.58 15.57 15.19
C ARG A 180 1.22 16.70 14.41
N ARG A 181 0.38 17.54 13.82
CA ARG A 181 0.80 18.81 13.23
C ARG A 181 1.28 19.70 14.38
N ARG A 182 2.55 20.11 14.41
CA ARG A 182 2.94 21.24 15.26
C ARG A 182 2.09 22.43 14.82
N ARG A 183 1.19 22.89 15.66
CA ARG A 183 0.59 24.21 15.53
C ARG A 183 1.73 25.21 15.59
N SER A 184 2.20 25.65 14.41
CA SER A 184 3.14 26.77 14.31
C SER A 184 2.33 28.03 14.54
N GLY A 185 2.62 28.72 15.63
CA GLY A 185 2.28 30.14 15.78
C GLY A 185 1.07 30.43 16.62
N GLU A 186 1.21 30.27 17.94
CA GLU A 186 0.70 31.24 18.91
C GLU A 186 1.90 31.61 19.80
N THR A 187 2.66 32.54 19.35
CA THR A 187 3.45 33.42 20.22
C THR A 187 3.11 34.85 19.81
N GLY A 188 2.50 35.56 20.77
CA GLY A 188 2.02 36.91 20.76
C GLY A 188 3.00 37.98 20.32
#